data_d28a62583f394d2397afd7b3598212f1
#
_entry.id   d28a62583f394d2397afd7b3598212f1
#
_cell.length_a   1.000
_cell.length_b   1.000
_cell.length_c   1.000
_cell.angle_alpha   90.00
_cell.angle_beta   90.00
_cell.angle_gamma   90.00
#
_symmetry.space_group_name_H-M   'P 1'
#
loop_
_entity.id
_entity.type
_entity.pdbx_description
1 polymer ?
#
loop_
_entity_poly.entity_id
_entity_poly.type
_entity_poly.pdbx_seq_one_letter_code
_entity_poly.pdbx_strand_id
1 'polypeptide(L)'
;DAKYVFFACTAPAKGDPDAVDRTGLIEVARACVDNNVSRLVVISGAGVTKTNSPAYGFLNAFGGRMDAKRRGETELRQVYEGARSSGGTKGVKPTYTIVRPSGLLDGPGKGAAAMAVNQGDEAAGFIDRIDVAECAVESAMNVNCANVSFEVYELGTAVPTSTLSIADILSDPLTRTFVSVVTGEAFRGGDGQAEREKAIERERSGCGDWSTLLSSFEPSIYD
;
A
#
# COMPACT_ATOMS: atom_id res chain seq x y z
N ASP A 1 -13.42 21.65 9.95
CA ASP A 1 -13.62 20.20 10.15
C ASP A 1 -13.00 19.47 8.96
N ALA A 2 -12.00 18.62 9.22
CA ALA A 2 -11.36 17.82 8.18
C ALA A 2 -12.30 16.67 7.77
N LYS A 3 -12.53 16.50 6.46
CA LYS A 3 -13.30 15.37 5.94
C LYS A 3 -12.41 14.13 5.75
N TYR A 4 -11.17 14.35 5.32
CA TYR A 4 -10.16 13.31 5.06
C TYR A 4 -8.87 13.68 5.78
N VAL A 5 -8.16 12.66 6.28
CA VAL A 5 -6.84 12.79 6.88
C VAL A 5 -5.91 11.79 6.22
N PHE A 6 -4.68 12.20 5.95
CA PHE A 6 -3.64 11.36 5.36
C PHE A 6 -2.50 11.19 6.35
N PHE A 7 -2.19 9.96 6.71
CA PHE A 7 -1.03 9.61 7.50
C PHE A 7 0.07 9.08 6.58
N ALA A 8 0.94 9.97 6.14
CA ALA A 8 2.07 9.65 5.25
C ALA A 8 3.43 9.80 5.98
N CYS A 9 3.43 9.59 7.29
CA CYS A 9 4.60 9.73 8.15
C CYS A 9 5.29 8.38 8.37
N THR A 10 6.61 8.46 8.58
CA THR A 10 7.42 7.34 9.08
C THR A 10 8.57 7.90 9.88
N ALA A 11 9.09 7.13 10.82
CA ALA A 11 10.25 7.55 11.62
C ALA A 11 11.46 7.81 10.72
N PRO A 12 12.27 8.86 11.00
CA PRO A 12 13.54 9.07 10.31
C PRO A 12 14.50 7.91 10.59
N ALA A 13 15.62 7.83 9.86
CA ALA A 13 16.57 6.71 9.94
C ALA A 13 17.10 6.42 11.35
N LYS A 14 17.24 7.45 12.19
CA LYS A 14 17.68 7.34 13.59
C LYS A 14 16.55 7.57 14.61
N GLY A 15 15.30 7.61 14.13
CA GLY A 15 14.12 7.78 14.98
C GLY A 15 13.62 6.47 15.55
N ASP A 16 12.54 6.56 16.33
CA ASP A 16 11.83 5.42 16.88
C ASP A 16 10.61 5.08 16.00
N PRO A 17 10.64 3.97 15.24
CA PRO A 17 9.51 3.55 14.43
C PRO A 17 8.26 3.23 15.26
N ASP A 18 8.40 2.71 16.48
CA ASP A 18 7.24 2.42 17.32
C ASP A 18 6.52 3.70 17.77
N ALA A 19 7.27 4.75 18.04
CA ALA A 19 6.68 6.05 18.41
C ALA A 19 5.91 6.68 17.24
N VAL A 20 6.40 6.57 16.02
CA VAL A 20 5.79 7.24 14.85
C VAL A 20 4.84 6.30 14.09
N ASP A 21 5.37 5.16 13.59
CA ASP A 21 4.65 4.28 12.66
C ASP A 21 3.56 3.44 13.37
N ARG A 22 3.62 3.33 14.71
CA ARG A 22 2.59 2.68 15.53
C ARG A 22 1.85 3.67 16.41
N THR A 23 2.48 4.19 17.47
CA THR A 23 1.80 5.04 18.48
C THR A 23 1.23 6.31 17.85
N GLY A 24 2.00 7.02 17.04
CA GLY A 24 1.56 8.22 16.34
C GLY A 24 0.38 7.94 15.40
N LEU A 25 0.41 6.84 14.68
CA LEU A 25 -0.71 6.41 13.83
C LEU A 25 -1.98 6.19 14.64
N ILE A 26 -1.88 5.52 15.80
CA ILE A 26 -3.03 5.22 16.65
C ILE A 26 -3.64 6.47 17.28
N GLU A 27 -2.82 7.42 17.71
CA GLU A 27 -3.30 8.71 18.22
C GLU A 27 -4.04 9.51 17.12
N VAL A 28 -3.52 9.51 15.89
CA VAL A 28 -4.22 10.13 14.75
C VAL A 28 -5.53 9.39 14.44
N ALA A 29 -5.54 8.06 14.49
CA ALA A 29 -6.74 7.27 14.25
C ALA A 29 -7.84 7.57 15.27
N ARG A 30 -7.50 7.64 16.57
CA ARG A 30 -8.42 8.04 17.64
C ARG A 30 -8.96 9.44 17.42
N ALA A 31 -8.08 10.39 17.14
CA ALA A 31 -8.49 11.78 16.83
C ALA A 31 -9.44 11.85 15.63
N CYS A 32 -9.21 11.04 14.58
CA CYS A 32 -10.12 10.95 13.44
C CYS A 32 -11.49 10.42 13.82
N VAL A 33 -11.54 9.38 14.64
CA VAL A 33 -12.81 8.80 15.14
C VAL A 33 -13.56 9.82 16.01
N ASP A 34 -12.90 10.45 16.96
CA ASP A 34 -13.48 11.40 17.91
C ASP A 34 -14.04 12.67 17.22
N ASN A 35 -13.41 13.06 16.10
CA ASN A 35 -13.80 14.23 15.31
C ASN A 35 -14.66 13.90 14.07
N ASN A 36 -15.14 12.66 13.95
CA ASN A 36 -15.98 12.19 12.84
C ASN A 36 -15.34 12.43 11.45
N VAL A 37 -14.04 12.26 11.32
CA VAL A 37 -13.34 12.26 10.04
C VAL A 37 -13.89 11.11 9.19
N SER A 38 -14.35 11.39 7.99
CA SER A 38 -14.98 10.37 7.13
C SER A 38 -14.01 9.26 6.75
N ARG A 39 -12.74 9.60 6.48
CA ARG A 39 -11.72 8.60 6.18
C ARG A 39 -10.31 9.04 6.59
N LEU A 40 -9.59 8.11 7.23
CA LEU A 40 -8.14 8.16 7.42
C LEU A 40 -7.48 7.28 6.35
N VAL A 41 -6.63 7.86 5.51
CA VAL A 41 -5.77 7.13 4.57
C VAL A 41 -4.37 7.00 5.14
N VAL A 42 -3.86 5.79 5.21
CA VAL A 42 -2.55 5.47 5.80
C VAL A 42 -1.62 4.95 4.72
N ILE A 43 -0.44 5.52 4.59
CA ILE A 43 0.63 5.02 3.74
C ILE A 43 1.50 4.07 4.56
N SER A 44 1.34 2.78 4.31
CA SER A 44 2.13 1.71 4.93
C SER A 44 3.24 1.21 3.99
N GLY A 45 3.34 -0.08 3.75
CA GLY A 45 4.30 -0.67 2.82
C GLY A 45 3.96 -2.10 2.47
N ALA A 46 4.24 -2.51 1.22
CA ALA A 46 4.09 -3.88 0.77
C ALA A 46 5.03 -4.82 1.53
N GLY A 47 4.61 -6.07 1.75
CA GLY A 47 5.35 -7.08 2.51
C GLY A 47 5.20 -6.97 4.02
N VAL A 48 4.41 -6.01 4.54
CA VAL A 48 4.28 -5.76 5.98
C VAL A 48 3.69 -6.93 6.77
N THR A 49 2.91 -7.78 6.13
CA THR A 49 2.31 -8.98 6.76
C THR A 49 3.16 -10.25 6.55
N LYS A 50 4.10 -10.24 5.62
CA LYS A 50 4.93 -11.42 5.27
C LYS A 50 6.19 -11.54 6.16
N THR A 51 5.96 -11.70 7.45
CA THR A 51 7.01 -11.69 8.50
C THR A 51 8.13 -12.72 8.30
N ASN A 52 7.86 -13.78 7.54
CA ASN A 52 8.83 -14.85 7.25
C ASN A 52 9.63 -14.62 5.96
N SER A 53 9.35 -13.54 5.20
CA SER A 53 10.10 -13.26 3.99
C SER A 53 11.48 -12.69 4.30
N PRO A 54 12.52 -13.02 3.50
CA PRO A 54 13.85 -12.44 3.67
C PRO A 54 13.85 -10.91 3.58
N ALA A 55 12.98 -10.36 2.73
CA ALA A 55 12.78 -8.93 2.56
C ALA A 55 12.27 -8.26 3.84
N TYR A 56 11.28 -8.87 4.50
CA TYR A 56 10.78 -8.37 5.79
C TYR A 56 11.90 -8.31 6.83
N GLY A 57 12.65 -9.41 6.99
CA GLY A 57 13.76 -9.46 7.94
C GLY A 57 14.81 -8.38 7.69
N PHE A 58 15.19 -8.18 6.42
CA PHE A 58 16.12 -7.13 6.01
C PHE A 58 15.61 -5.73 6.33
N LEU A 59 14.39 -5.39 5.90
CA LEU A 59 13.81 -4.08 6.15
C LEU A 59 13.54 -3.81 7.63
N ASN A 60 13.21 -4.86 8.39
CA ASN A 60 12.97 -4.76 9.82
C ASN A 60 14.26 -4.58 10.65
N ALA A 61 15.42 -5.03 10.14
CA ALA A 61 16.72 -4.83 10.78
C ALA A 61 17.07 -3.33 10.97
N PHE A 62 16.44 -2.45 10.23
CA PHE A 62 16.58 -1.00 10.36
C PHE A 62 15.62 -0.40 11.41
N GLY A 63 15.77 -0.82 12.64
CA GLY A 63 15.03 -0.28 13.80
C GLY A 63 13.62 -0.82 14.01
N GLY A 64 13.25 -1.97 13.44
CA GLY A 64 11.94 -2.58 13.66
C GLY A 64 10.77 -1.92 12.93
N ARG A 65 11.05 -1.21 11.83
CA ARG A 65 10.05 -0.41 11.10
C ARG A 65 8.89 -1.24 10.54
N MET A 66 9.19 -2.43 9.99
CA MET A 66 8.14 -3.31 9.47
C MET A 66 7.23 -3.82 10.60
N ASP A 67 7.81 -4.17 11.75
CA ASP A 67 7.05 -4.56 12.94
C ASP A 67 6.18 -3.42 13.48
N ALA A 68 6.70 -2.21 13.52
CA ALA A 68 5.95 -1.03 13.97
C ALA A 68 4.76 -0.76 13.05
N LYS A 69 4.96 -0.77 11.73
CA LYS A 69 3.88 -0.61 10.74
C LYS A 69 2.84 -1.72 10.87
N ARG A 70 3.26 -2.99 10.93
CA ARG A 70 2.35 -4.13 11.08
C ARG A 70 1.48 -4.03 12.34
N ARG A 71 2.09 -3.70 13.47
CA ARG A 71 1.35 -3.48 14.73
C ARG A 71 0.44 -2.27 14.64
N GLY A 72 0.90 -1.18 14.04
CA GLY A 72 0.11 0.02 13.80
C GLY A 72 -1.13 -0.27 12.96
N GLU A 73 -1.01 -1.02 11.86
CA GLU A 73 -2.16 -1.43 11.03
C GLU A 73 -3.16 -2.29 11.83
N THR A 74 -2.66 -3.25 12.62
CA THR A 74 -3.50 -4.13 13.43
C THR A 74 -4.30 -3.34 14.47
N GLU A 75 -3.64 -2.46 15.20
CA GLU A 75 -4.26 -1.64 16.24
C GLU A 75 -5.21 -0.59 15.64
N LEU A 76 -4.87 -0.02 14.49
CA LEU A 76 -5.77 0.88 13.74
C LEU A 76 -7.10 0.20 13.42
N ARG A 77 -7.07 -1.04 12.91
CA ARG A 77 -8.30 -1.81 12.63
C ARG A 77 -9.15 -1.97 13.90
N GLN A 78 -8.52 -2.27 15.04
CA GLN A 78 -9.22 -2.40 16.33
C GLN A 78 -9.88 -1.09 16.77
N VAL A 79 -9.22 0.06 16.60
CA VAL A 79 -9.80 1.38 16.90
C VAL A 79 -11.07 1.61 16.08
N TYR A 80 -11.04 1.36 14.77
CA TYR A 80 -12.19 1.56 13.90
C TYR A 80 -13.30 0.52 14.10
N GLU A 81 -12.98 -0.71 14.46
CA GLU A 81 -13.95 -1.73 14.84
C GLU A 81 -14.67 -1.36 16.14
N GLY A 82 -13.94 -0.92 17.15
CA GLY A 82 -14.49 -0.43 18.40
C GLY A 82 -15.45 0.75 18.17
N ALA A 83 -15.07 1.70 17.34
CA ALA A 83 -15.90 2.85 17.00
C ALA A 83 -17.18 2.45 16.26
N ARG A 84 -17.13 1.47 15.37
CA ARG A 84 -18.31 0.95 14.65
C ARG A 84 -19.26 0.22 15.57
N SER A 85 -18.73 -0.55 16.53
CA SER A 85 -19.51 -1.37 17.49
C SER A 85 -20.21 -0.50 18.53
N SER A 86 -19.63 0.63 18.92
CA SER A 86 -20.20 1.57 19.88
C SER A 86 -21.28 2.50 19.32
N GLY A 87 -21.69 2.30 18.07
CA GLY A 87 -22.82 3.03 17.48
C GLY A 87 -22.45 4.39 16.85
N GLY A 88 -21.18 4.74 16.81
CA GLY A 88 -20.66 5.96 16.15
C GLY A 88 -21.31 7.26 16.63
N THR A 89 -20.53 8.28 16.90
CA THR A 89 -21.08 9.61 17.23
C THR A 89 -21.71 10.25 15.99
N LYS A 90 -23.00 10.57 16.01
CA LYS A 90 -23.72 11.41 15.03
C LYS A 90 -23.89 10.87 13.60
N GLY A 91 -24.04 9.55 13.40
CA GLY A 91 -24.50 9.02 12.10
C GLY A 91 -23.44 8.90 10.99
N VAL A 92 -22.23 9.39 11.19
CA VAL A 92 -21.08 9.15 10.30
C VAL A 92 -20.33 7.93 10.83
N LYS A 93 -20.15 6.92 9.99
CA LYS A 93 -19.28 5.78 10.30
C LYS A 93 -17.89 6.10 9.78
N PRO A 94 -16.92 6.43 10.66
CA PRO A 94 -15.55 6.69 10.22
C PRO A 94 -14.95 5.43 9.59
N THR A 95 -14.18 5.62 8.55
CA THR A 95 -13.52 4.54 7.81
C THR A 95 -12.02 4.80 7.69
N TYR A 96 -11.26 3.77 7.38
CA TYR A 96 -9.86 3.89 7.03
C TYR A 96 -9.60 3.27 5.66
N THR A 97 -8.44 3.60 5.07
CA THR A 97 -7.84 2.91 3.93
C THR A 97 -6.35 2.77 4.21
N ILE A 98 -5.80 1.58 4.04
CA ILE A 98 -4.36 1.34 4.15
C ILE A 98 -3.82 1.08 2.75
N VAL A 99 -3.01 2.01 2.25
CA VAL A 99 -2.28 1.90 0.99
C VAL A 99 -0.89 1.36 1.30
N ARG A 100 -0.52 0.26 0.69
CA ARG A 100 0.78 -0.40 0.83
C ARG A 100 1.58 -0.23 -0.47
N PRO A 101 2.23 0.90 -0.68
CA PRO A 101 3.10 1.07 -1.83
C PRO A 101 4.30 0.15 -1.71
N SER A 102 4.85 -0.21 -2.87
CA SER A 102 6.06 -1.00 -2.99
C SER A 102 7.32 -0.12 -2.98
N GLY A 103 8.40 -0.51 -3.64
CA GLY A 103 9.64 0.27 -3.70
C GLY A 103 9.39 1.66 -4.32
N LEU A 104 9.69 2.72 -3.56
CA LEU A 104 9.38 4.10 -3.94
C LEU A 104 10.46 4.69 -4.85
N LEU A 105 10.06 5.28 -5.96
CA LEU A 105 10.90 5.98 -6.92
C LEU A 105 10.55 7.47 -6.96
N ASP A 106 11.50 8.29 -7.44
CA ASP A 106 11.35 9.75 -7.60
C ASP A 106 11.16 10.09 -9.10
N GLY A 107 10.20 9.42 -9.76
CA GLY A 107 9.84 9.68 -11.14
C GLY A 107 8.73 10.72 -11.29
N PRO A 108 8.40 11.07 -12.56
CA PRO A 108 7.36 12.07 -12.87
C PRO A 108 5.94 11.56 -12.66
N GLY A 109 5.76 10.28 -12.28
CA GLY A 109 4.46 9.60 -12.28
C GLY A 109 4.06 9.11 -13.68
N LYS A 110 3.21 8.07 -13.67
CA LYS A 110 2.73 7.39 -14.88
C LYS A 110 1.21 7.29 -14.93
N GLY A 111 0.56 7.67 -13.83
CA GLY A 111 -0.89 7.66 -13.68
C GLY A 111 -1.52 6.26 -13.57
N ALA A 112 -2.80 6.21 -13.25
CA ALA A 112 -3.55 4.99 -12.95
C ALA A 112 -3.44 3.89 -14.02
N ALA A 113 -3.38 4.28 -15.30
CA ALA A 113 -3.30 3.32 -16.41
C ALA A 113 -2.02 2.47 -16.43
N ALA A 114 -0.99 2.91 -15.71
CA ALA A 114 0.28 2.18 -15.56
C ALA A 114 0.38 1.45 -14.22
N MET A 115 -0.66 1.47 -13.39
CA MET A 115 -0.65 0.89 -12.05
C MET A 115 -1.45 -0.40 -11.96
N ALA A 116 -1.06 -1.24 -11.03
CA ALA A 116 -1.85 -2.37 -10.56
C ALA A 116 -2.07 -2.27 -9.05
N VAL A 117 -3.17 -2.83 -8.60
CA VAL A 117 -3.51 -2.98 -7.18
C VAL A 117 -3.74 -4.44 -6.85
N ASN A 118 -3.44 -4.84 -5.63
CA ASN A 118 -3.65 -6.18 -5.12
C ASN A 118 -4.06 -6.15 -3.66
N GLN A 119 -4.72 -7.21 -3.18
CA GLN A 119 -5.02 -7.42 -1.76
C GLN A 119 -4.34 -8.69 -1.26
N GLY A 120 -4.11 -8.79 0.07
CA GLY A 120 -3.48 -9.95 0.68
C GLY A 120 -1.97 -9.84 0.87
N ASP A 121 -1.39 -8.68 0.53
CA ASP A 121 0.05 -8.43 0.63
C ASP A 121 0.90 -9.44 -0.18
N GLU A 122 0.37 -9.85 -1.35
CA GLU A 122 0.97 -10.92 -2.17
C GLU A 122 1.98 -10.39 -3.20
N ALA A 123 1.92 -9.10 -3.54
CA ALA A 123 2.73 -8.52 -4.59
C ALA A 123 3.50 -7.27 -4.13
N ALA A 124 4.76 -7.17 -4.54
CA ALA A 124 5.59 -5.99 -4.36
C ALA A 124 6.32 -5.66 -5.67
N GLY A 125 6.39 -4.37 -6.01
CA GLY A 125 7.06 -3.89 -7.22
C GLY A 125 7.76 -2.56 -6.97
N PHE A 126 7.63 -1.63 -7.90
CA PHE A 126 8.07 -0.24 -7.76
C PHE A 126 6.91 0.70 -8.10
N ILE A 127 6.98 1.93 -7.61
CA ILE A 127 5.99 2.97 -7.88
C ILE A 127 6.60 4.35 -7.64
N ASP A 128 6.27 5.31 -8.47
CA ASP A 128 6.65 6.69 -8.26
C ASP A 128 5.85 7.30 -7.10
N ARG A 129 6.50 8.13 -6.26
CA ARG A 129 5.82 8.76 -5.10
C ARG A 129 4.63 9.60 -5.48
N ILE A 130 4.65 10.20 -6.67
CA ILE A 130 3.52 10.99 -7.17
C ILE A 130 2.30 10.11 -7.46
N ASP A 131 2.49 8.91 -8.02
CA ASP A 131 1.41 7.94 -8.24
C ASP A 131 0.84 7.41 -6.92
N VAL A 132 1.69 7.24 -5.89
CA VAL A 132 1.22 6.92 -4.53
C VAL A 132 0.34 8.04 -3.97
N ALA A 133 0.73 9.29 -4.17
CA ALA A 133 -0.05 10.43 -3.69
C ALA A 133 -1.40 10.55 -4.40
N GLU A 134 -1.44 10.36 -5.72
CA GLU A 134 -2.69 10.30 -6.50
C GLU A 134 -3.59 9.17 -6.03
N CYS A 135 -3.04 7.95 -5.90
CA CYS A 135 -3.75 6.79 -5.38
C CYS A 135 -4.36 7.05 -3.99
N ALA A 136 -3.60 7.67 -3.10
CA ALA A 136 -4.08 8.00 -1.76
C ALA A 136 -5.25 9.00 -1.78
N VAL A 137 -5.18 10.04 -2.61
CA VAL A 137 -6.24 11.03 -2.76
C VAL A 137 -7.51 10.40 -3.33
N GLU A 138 -7.39 9.60 -4.38
CA GLU A 138 -8.53 8.89 -4.98
C GLU A 138 -9.14 7.88 -4.01
N SER A 139 -8.31 7.16 -3.23
CA SER A 139 -8.77 6.23 -2.20
C SER A 139 -9.58 6.92 -1.10
N ALA A 140 -9.28 8.18 -0.78
CA ALA A 140 -10.03 8.93 0.22
C ALA A 140 -11.49 9.16 -0.20
N MET A 141 -11.73 9.31 -1.50
CA MET A 141 -13.04 9.64 -2.07
C MET A 141 -13.82 8.41 -2.55
N ASN A 142 -13.14 7.31 -2.88
CA ASN A 142 -13.76 6.11 -3.42
C ASN A 142 -14.43 5.27 -2.31
N VAL A 143 -15.72 4.97 -2.47
CA VAL A 143 -16.51 4.21 -1.48
C VAL A 143 -15.99 2.78 -1.29
N ASN A 144 -15.44 2.17 -2.34
CA ASN A 144 -14.91 0.80 -2.29
C ASN A 144 -13.60 0.69 -1.49
N CYS A 145 -12.94 1.82 -1.22
CA CYS A 145 -11.74 1.85 -0.39
C CYS A 145 -12.05 1.96 1.13
N ALA A 146 -13.31 1.84 1.53
CA ALA A 146 -13.71 1.92 2.94
C ALA A 146 -13.31 0.66 3.71
N ASN A 147 -12.42 0.79 4.71
CA ASN A 147 -11.90 -0.29 5.55
C ASN A 147 -11.18 -1.38 4.75
N VAL A 148 -10.38 -0.97 3.80
CA VAL A 148 -9.62 -1.81 2.89
C VAL A 148 -8.12 -1.60 3.09
N SER A 149 -7.35 -2.66 2.92
CA SER A 149 -5.88 -2.63 2.77
C SER A 149 -5.54 -3.20 1.39
N PHE A 150 -4.63 -2.55 0.68
CA PHE A 150 -4.21 -3.01 -0.64
C PHE A 150 -2.79 -2.55 -0.98
N GLU A 151 -2.11 -3.32 -1.79
CA GLU A 151 -0.83 -2.99 -2.40
C GLU A 151 -1.05 -2.20 -3.69
N VAL A 152 -0.14 -1.27 -3.99
CA VAL A 152 -0.09 -0.53 -5.25
C VAL A 152 1.33 -0.50 -5.81
N TYR A 153 1.46 -0.78 -7.10
CA TYR A 153 2.73 -0.84 -7.82
C TYR A 153 2.53 -0.60 -9.32
N GLU A 154 3.61 -0.25 -10.00
CA GLU A 154 3.63 -0.12 -11.45
C GLU A 154 3.50 -1.49 -12.11
N LEU A 155 2.63 -1.58 -13.11
CA LEU A 155 2.45 -2.77 -13.95
C LEU A 155 3.78 -3.29 -14.49
N GLY A 156 3.95 -4.61 -14.49
CA GLY A 156 5.17 -5.25 -14.97
C GLY A 156 6.39 -5.08 -14.05
N THR A 157 6.20 -4.63 -12.79
CA THR A 157 7.30 -4.56 -11.80
C THR A 157 7.12 -5.52 -10.63
N ALA A 158 6.01 -6.23 -10.58
CA ALA A 158 5.64 -7.07 -9.44
C ALA A 158 6.51 -8.31 -9.29
N VAL A 159 6.78 -8.66 -8.03
CA VAL A 159 7.26 -9.97 -7.61
C VAL A 159 6.44 -10.41 -6.39
N PRO A 160 6.27 -11.73 -6.18
CA PRO A 160 5.59 -12.22 -4.99
C PRO A 160 6.32 -11.77 -3.72
N THR A 161 5.60 -11.18 -2.77
CA THR A 161 6.18 -10.70 -1.50
C THR A 161 6.78 -11.82 -0.66
N SER A 162 6.22 -13.03 -0.75
CA SER A 162 6.71 -14.23 -0.05
C SER A 162 8.11 -14.66 -0.48
N THR A 163 8.49 -14.41 -1.73
CA THR A 163 9.77 -14.80 -2.33
C THR A 163 10.72 -13.62 -2.52
N LEU A 164 10.29 -12.41 -2.19
CA LEU A 164 11.08 -11.19 -2.34
C LEU A 164 12.39 -11.31 -1.57
N SER A 165 13.51 -11.28 -2.28
CA SER A 165 14.85 -11.41 -1.72
C SER A 165 15.48 -10.06 -1.40
N ILE A 166 16.55 -10.08 -0.59
CA ILE A 166 17.35 -8.87 -0.33
C ILE A 166 17.95 -8.32 -1.65
N ALA A 167 18.38 -9.22 -2.54
CA ALA A 167 18.90 -8.83 -3.85
C ALA A 167 17.85 -8.10 -4.68
N ASP A 168 16.59 -8.50 -4.59
CA ASP A 168 15.47 -7.82 -5.24
C ASP A 168 15.28 -6.40 -4.71
N ILE A 169 15.40 -6.19 -3.40
CA ILE A 169 15.26 -4.86 -2.80
C ILE A 169 16.38 -3.92 -3.23
N LEU A 170 17.61 -4.45 -3.33
CA LEU A 170 18.81 -3.69 -3.64
C LEU A 170 19.10 -3.56 -5.15
N SER A 171 18.37 -4.30 -5.99
CA SER A 171 18.59 -4.29 -7.43
C SER A 171 18.02 -3.02 -8.09
N ASP A 172 18.72 -2.56 -9.12
CA ASP A 172 18.20 -1.53 -10.01
C ASP A 172 16.93 -2.06 -10.72
N PRO A 173 15.82 -1.31 -10.70
CA PRO A 173 14.59 -1.68 -11.42
C PRO A 173 14.81 -2.04 -12.90
N LEU A 174 15.80 -1.44 -13.56
CA LEU A 174 16.10 -1.70 -14.96
C LEU A 174 16.78 -3.05 -15.23
N THR A 175 17.41 -3.63 -14.22
CA THR A 175 18.15 -4.91 -14.33
C THR A 175 17.45 -6.08 -13.66
N ARG A 176 16.38 -5.81 -12.92
CA ARG A 176 15.64 -6.80 -12.16
C ARG A 176 14.84 -7.74 -13.07
N THR A 177 14.76 -9.00 -12.69
CA THR A 177 13.81 -9.94 -13.29
C THR A 177 12.48 -9.81 -12.55
N PHE A 178 11.40 -9.59 -13.30
CA PHE A 178 10.04 -9.52 -12.79
C PHE A 178 9.27 -10.77 -13.20
N VAL A 179 8.25 -11.09 -12.43
CA VAL A 179 7.30 -12.16 -12.76
C VAL A 179 5.90 -11.54 -12.78
N SER A 180 5.19 -11.67 -13.88
CA SER A 180 3.80 -11.24 -13.93
C SER A 180 2.99 -12.00 -12.89
N VAL A 181 2.29 -11.28 -12.01
CA VAL A 181 1.39 -11.87 -11.01
C VAL A 181 0.16 -12.51 -11.67
N VAL A 182 -0.20 -12.02 -12.85
CA VAL A 182 -1.37 -12.51 -13.62
C VAL A 182 -1.02 -13.72 -14.49
N THR A 183 0.11 -13.68 -15.20
CA THR A 183 0.47 -14.72 -16.18
C THR A 183 1.52 -15.71 -15.67
N GLY A 184 2.25 -15.38 -14.61
CA GLY A 184 3.39 -16.18 -14.11
C GLY A 184 4.64 -16.13 -15.00
N GLU A 185 4.63 -15.32 -16.08
CA GLU A 185 5.78 -15.19 -16.99
C GLU A 185 6.87 -14.30 -16.39
N ALA A 186 8.13 -14.74 -16.50
CA ALA A 186 9.29 -13.99 -16.05
C ALA A 186 9.83 -13.11 -17.19
N PHE A 187 10.20 -11.86 -16.88
CA PHE A 187 10.87 -10.94 -17.83
C PHE A 187 11.90 -10.08 -17.10
N ARG A 188 12.95 -9.66 -17.79
CA ARG A 188 13.96 -8.74 -17.25
C ARG A 188 13.61 -7.29 -17.55
N GLY A 189 13.72 -6.43 -16.50
CA GLY A 189 13.64 -5.00 -16.68
C GLY A 189 14.83 -4.53 -17.51
N GLY A 190 14.81 -4.21 -18.71
CA GLY A 190 15.92 -3.79 -19.57
C GLY A 190 16.11 -4.64 -20.83
N ASP A 191 15.76 -5.91 -20.80
CA ASP A 191 15.89 -6.81 -21.95
C ASP A 191 14.60 -6.89 -22.78
N GLY A 192 13.92 -5.85 -22.99
CA GLY A 192 12.73 -5.93 -23.81
C GLY A 192 11.63 -5.00 -23.35
N GLN A 193 11.87 -3.71 -23.54
CA GLN A 193 10.81 -2.73 -23.44
C GLN A 193 9.55 -3.20 -24.19
N ALA A 194 9.71 -3.90 -25.32
CA ALA A 194 8.62 -4.47 -26.08
C ALA A 194 7.92 -5.67 -25.38
N GLU A 195 8.64 -6.51 -24.64
CA GLU A 195 8.03 -7.63 -23.88
C GLU A 195 7.37 -7.14 -22.60
N ARG A 196 7.99 -6.15 -21.94
CA ARG A 196 7.39 -5.46 -20.81
C ARG A 196 6.11 -4.71 -21.24
N GLU A 197 6.13 -4.01 -22.36
CA GLU A 197 4.96 -3.33 -22.93
C GLU A 197 3.85 -4.34 -23.27
N LYS A 198 4.17 -5.51 -23.80
CA LYS A 198 3.19 -6.59 -24.05
C LYS A 198 2.63 -7.19 -22.74
N ALA A 199 3.47 -7.36 -21.72
CA ALA A 199 3.02 -7.84 -20.42
C ALA A 199 2.10 -6.80 -19.76
N ILE A 200 2.49 -5.52 -19.79
CA ILE A 200 1.69 -4.39 -19.32
C ILE A 200 0.35 -4.33 -20.09
N GLU A 201 0.36 -4.54 -21.40
CA GLU A 201 -0.86 -4.49 -22.21
C GLU A 201 -1.80 -5.67 -21.91
N ARG A 202 -1.27 -6.86 -21.59
CA ARG A 202 -2.05 -8.02 -21.14
C ARG A 202 -2.59 -7.81 -19.72
N GLU A 203 -1.85 -7.18 -18.84
CA GLU A 203 -2.26 -6.82 -17.47
C GLU A 203 -3.19 -5.59 -17.45
N ARG A 204 -3.17 -4.76 -18.47
CA ARG A 204 -4.09 -3.64 -18.68
C ARG A 204 -5.51 -4.15 -18.97
N SER A 205 -6.16 -4.67 -17.97
CA SER A 205 -7.58 -5.03 -18.03
C SER A 205 -8.50 -3.79 -17.99
N GLY A 206 -8.30 -2.86 -18.91
CA GLY A 206 -9.25 -1.77 -19.15
C GLY A 206 -9.32 -0.66 -18.11
N CYS A 207 -8.43 -0.60 -17.12
CA CYS A 207 -8.42 0.45 -16.10
C CYS A 207 -7.68 1.69 -16.63
N GLY A 208 -8.45 2.69 -17.11
CA GLY A 208 -7.90 3.97 -17.56
C GLY A 208 -7.75 5.03 -16.48
N ASP A 209 -8.40 4.83 -15.33
CA ASP A 209 -8.44 5.79 -14.23
C ASP A 209 -8.43 5.11 -12.85
N TRP A 210 -8.10 5.88 -11.81
CA TRP A 210 -8.02 5.40 -10.43
C TRP A 210 -9.37 4.87 -9.90
N SER A 211 -10.49 5.47 -10.28
CA SER A 211 -11.81 5.05 -9.79
C SER A 211 -12.12 3.63 -10.24
N THR A 212 -11.83 3.32 -11.49
CA THR A 212 -11.99 1.97 -12.05
C THR A 212 -11.01 0.98 -11.41
N LEU A 213 -9.74 1.36 -11.27
CA LEU A 213 -8.72 0.52 -10.64
C LEU A 213 -9.09 0.16 -9.19
N LEU A 214 -9.61 1.13 -8.42
CA LEU A 214 -9.98 0.96 -7.02
C LEU A 214 -11.41 0.40 -6.82
N SER A 215 -12.13 0.06 -7.88
CA SER A 215 -13.49 -0.47 -7.79
C SER A 215 -13.59 -1.96 -7.46
N SER A 216 -12.49 -2.69 -7.59
CA SER A 216 -12.43 -4.15 -7.49
C SER A 216 -12.20 -4.69 -6.08
N PHE A 217 -12.13 -3.83 -5.06
CA PHE A 217 -11.80 -4.28 -3.71
C PHE A 217 -12.96 -5.00 -3.02
N GLU A 218 -12.64 -6.15 -2.44
CA GLU A 218 -13.48 -6.82 -1.47
C GLU A 218 -13.38 -6.09 -0.11
N PRO A 219 -14.49 -5.91 0.63
CA PRO A 219 -14.44 -5.38 1.98
C PRO A 219 -13.53 -6.24 2.83
N SER A 220 -12.58 -5.58 3.51
CA SER A 220 -11.50 -6.14 4.31
C SER A 220 -11.72 -7.57 4.82
N ILE A 221 -11.18 -8.51 4.10
CA ILE A 221 -10.74 -9.78 4.67
C ILE A 221 -9.45 -9.42 5.40
N TYR A 222 -9.38 -9.73 6.69
CA TYR A 222 -8.14 -9.56 7.45
C TYR A 222 -7.04 -10.40 6.79
N ASP A 223 -5.94 -9.75 6.42
CA ASP A 223 -4.73 -10.43 5.95
C ASP A 223 -4.10 -11.27 7.07
#